data_5d230ace0ff1d428ec72652ab1c86175
#
_entry.id   5d230ace0ff1d428ec72652ab1c86175
#
_cell.length_a   1.000
_cell.length_b   1.000
_cell.length_c   1.000
_cell.angle_alpha   90.00
_cell.angle_beta   90.00
_cell.angle_gamma   90.00
#
_symmetry.space_group_name_H-M   'P 1'
#
loop_
_entity.id
_entity.type
_entity.pdbx_description
1 polymer ?
#
loop_
_entity_poly.entity_id
_entity_poly.type
_entity_poly.pdbx_seq_one_letter_code
_entity_poly.pdbx_strand_id
1 'polypeptide(L)'
;MNPFVYGEIVPDSSFVDREVELDRMTRDLLAGQKIFLISPRRYGKSSLVRQALTAAARGGALTVDVTVSSYSSYVAFLEGYARALMASETRVDRARSWLGELLAAARPEVRVEPDAAGRSRLAISFPSARTDRDVSRLAEEVFALPGRIAEARGRRMAIALDEFQAVGSFEVTNGKRTRAHQVEHTLRAAVQQQRQVGYVFSGSEPTLMERMLGKSRPFYQAGPVMRLQKIPPEPFADFLEARFRATRQQPVQGLGAAIIELAGNLPYDVQRLAHELWDDVRAAGRKSAGLDDLHATLARLLGEHDVIFEATWQRLTLAQRGALRAAVLEEGRELLSGDVRARYRLGGPSTVQASLSALVRDDVLAREGSRYVVVDSLFREWVARHTY
;
A
#
# COMPACT_ATOMS: atom_id res chain seq x y z
N MET A 1 11.41 -15.64 20.36
CA MET A 1 10.49 -14.71 19.70
C MET A 1 10.36 -15.14 18.25
N ASN A 2 9.16 -15.09 17.68
CA ASN A 2 8.94 -15.44 16.27
C ASN A 2 9.71 -14.44 15.38
N PRO A 3 10.51 -14.88 14.42
CA PRO A 3 11.34 -13.99 13.60
C PRO A 3 10.61 -13.44 12.37
N PHE A 4 9.39 -13.90 12.12
CA PHE A 4 8.56 -13.50 10.98
C PHE A 4 7.51 -12.51 11.41
N VAL A 5 7.30 -11.46 10.61
CA VAL A 5 6.42 -10.34 10.92
C VAL A 5 5.45 -10.12 9.77
N TYR A 6 4.16 -10.11 10.06
CA TYR A 6 3.10 -9.78 9.11
C TYR A 6 2.00 -8.95 9.81
N GLY A 7 1.14 -8.28 9.03
CA GLY A 7 0.06 -7.44 9.57
C GLY A 7 0.51 -6.08 10.11
N GLU A 8 1.80 -5.88 10.25
CA GLU A 8 2.41 -4.62 10.66
C GLU A 8 3.59 -4.27 9.75
N ILE A 9 4.20 -3.12 10.01
CA ILE A 9 5.35 -2.68 9.24
C ILE A 9 6.57 -3.48 9.64
N VAL A 10 7.18 -4.07 8.63
CA VAL A 10 8.34 -4.94 8.80
C VAL A 10 9.53 -4.13 9.31
N PRO A 11 10.14 -4.49 10.46
CA PRO A 11 11.33 -3.82 10.98
C PRO A 11 12.56 -4.08 10.09
N ASP A 12 13.59 -3.21 10.23
CA ASP A 12 14.84 -3.28 9.44
C ASP A 12 15.43 -4.70 9.37
N SER A 13 15.41 -5.41 10.50
CA SER A 13 15.94 -6.76 10.60
C SER A 13 15.14 -7.82 9.81
N SER A 14 13.91 -7.54 9.45
CA SER A 14 13.01 -8.47 8.72
C SER A 14 12.72 -7.98 7.29
N PHE A 15 13.42 -6.94 6.83
CA PHE A 15 13.32 -6.41 5.48
C PHE A 15 14.23 -7.20 4.54
N VAL A 16 13.72 -7.63 3.39
CA VAL A 16 14.41 -8.56 2.47
C VAL A 16 14.53 -7.96 1.09
N ASP A 17 15.73 -8.06 0.51
CA ASP A 17 16.02 -7.86 -0.93
C ASP A 17 15.37 -6.61 -1.54
N ARG A 18 15.50 -5.48 -0.83
CA ARG A 18 15.00 -4.17 -1.27
C ARG A 18 16.03 -3.05 -1.02
N GLU A 19 17.27 -3.43 -0.81
CA GLU A 19 18.35 -2.49 -0.49
C GLU A 19 18.54 -1.50 -1.64
N VAL A 20 18.47 -1.95 -2.88
CA VAL A 20 18.63 -1.10 -4.07
C VAL A 20 17.51 -0.09 -4.19
N GLU A 21 16.25 -0.54 -4.03
CA GLU A 21 15.08 0.34 -4.05
C GLU A 21 15.09 1.31 -2.85
N LEU A 22 15.47 0.83 -1.67
CA LEU A 22 15.57 1.62 -0.45
C LEU A 22 16.63 2.72 -0.58
N ASP A 23 17.84 2.39 -1.00
CA ASP A 23 18.93 3.34 -1.20
C ASP A 23 18.57 4.38 -2.25
N ARG A 24 18.00 3.94 -3.38
CA ARG A 24 17.55 4.86 -4.43
C ARG A 24 16.48 5.82 -3.92
N MET A 25 15.43 5.28 -3.28
CA MET A 25 14.32 6.09 -2.76
C MET A 25 14.80 7.08 -1.71
N THR A 26 15.66 6.65 -0.78
CA THR A 26 16.24 7.51 0.28
C THR A 26 17.05 8.64 -0.32
N ARG A 27 17.95 8.34 -1.25
CA ARG A 27 18.77 9.32 -1.96
C ARG A 27 17.90 10.32 -2.74
N ASP A 28 16.91 9.84 -3.48
CA ASP A 28 16.03 10.67 -4.28
C ASP A 28 15.16 11.58 -3.40
N LEU A 29 14.64 11.09 -2.26
CA LEU A 29 13.92 11.89 -1.26
C LEU A 29 14.81 13.00 -0.68
N LEU A 30 16.03 12.66 -0.26
CA LEU A 30 17.01 13.63 0.24
C LEU A 30 17.45 14.62 -0.84
N ALA A 31 17.42 14.27 -2.11
CA ALA A 31 17.68 15.16 -3.24
C ALA A 31 16.48 16.05 -3.62
N GLY A 32 15.32 15.92 -2.93
CA GLY A 32 14.11 16.69 -3.23
C GLY A 32 13.37 16.20 -4.48
N GLN A 33 13.57 14.96 -4.92
CA GLN A 33 12.89 14.36 -6.07
C GLN A 33 11.43 13.96 -5.75
N LYS A 34 10.61 13.79 -6.79
CA LYS A 34 9.20 13.45 -6.73
C LYS A 34 9.00 12.07 -7.34
N ILE A 35 9.04 11.03 -6.50
CA ILE A 35 9.02 9.63 -6.89
C ILE A 35 7.57 9.14 -6.96
N PHE A 36 7.22 8.38 -8.01
CA PHE A 36 5.96 7.67 -8.12
C PHE A 36 6.22 6.17 -7.93
N LEU A 37 5.77 5.62 -6.78
CA LEU A 37 5.91 4.21 -6.45
C LEU A 37 4.62 3.47 -6.79
N ILE A 38 4.68 2.64 -7.82
CA ILE A 38 3.55 1.82 -8.28
C ILE A 38 3.81 0.37 -7.88
N SER A 39 2.87 -0.20 -7.14
CA SER A 39 3.00 -1.57 -6.68
C SER A 39 1.62 -2.16 -6.38
N PRO A 40 1.32 -3.37 -6.81
CA PRO A 40 0.13 -4.07 -6.34
C PRO A 40 0.12 -4.21 -4.81
N ARG A 41 -1.04 -4.52 -4.24
CA ARG A 41 -1.17 -4.79 -2.80
C ARG A 41 -0.28 -5.97 -2.38
N ARG A 42 0.14 -5.99 -1.11
CA ARG A 42 0.93 -7.08 -0.49
C ARG A 42 2.38 -7.24 -0.97
N TYR A 43 2.90 -6.33 -1.83
CA TYR A 43 4.28 -6.35 -2.33
C TYR A 43 5.31 -5.69 -1.39
N GLY A 44 4.90 -5.23 -0.21
CA GLY A 44 5.80 -4.59 0.76
C GLY A 44 6.00 -3.08 0.52
N LYS A 45 5.16 -2.44 -0.32
CA LYS A 45 5.21 -1.01 -0.64
C LYS A 45 5.32 -0.10 0.60
N SER A 46 4.39 -0.23 1.54
CA SER A 46 4.33 0.64 2.73
C SER A 46 5.53 0.43 3.66
N SER A 47 6.07 -0.80 3.74
CA SER A 47 7.30 -1.08 4.49
C SER A 47 8.50 -0.39 3.84
N LEU A 48 8.66 -0.47 2.50
CA LEU A 48 9.73 0.20 1.77
C LEU A 48 9.67 1.73 1.96
N VAL A 49 8.48 2.34 1.81
CA VAL A 49 8.28 3.78 1.99
C VAL A 49 8.67 4.21 3.40
N ARG A 50 8.23 3.48 4.41
CA ARG A 50 8.52 3.82 5.81
C ARG A 50 10.00 3.64 6.16
N GLN A 51 10.65 2.61 5.64
CA GLN A 51 12.10 2.43 5.76
C GLN A 51 12.85 3.60 5.12
N ALA A 52 12.46 4.03 3.92
CA ALA A 52 13.06 5.17 3.24
C ALA A 52 12.86 6.49 4.02
N LEU A 53 11.67 6.72 4.59
CA LEU A 53 11.44 7.87 5.48
C LEU A 53 12.29 7.81 6.74
N THR A 54 12.43 6.63 7.36
CA THR A 54 13.29 6.42 8.53
C THR A 54 14.75 6.71 8.19
N ALA A 55 15.24 6.22 7.05
CA ALA A 55 16.60 6.50 6.57
C ALA A 55 16.79 7.99 6.25
N ALA A 56 15.81 8.64 5.62
CA ALA A 56 15.84 10.08 5.37
C ALA A 56 15.85 10.90 6.67
N ALA A 57 15.12 10.48 7.70
CA ALA A 57 15.14 11.10 9.03
C ALA A 57 16.51 10.98 9.69
N ARG A 58 17.17 9.83 9.60
CA ARG A 58 18.57 9.63 10.04
C ARG A 58 19.54 10.53 9.27
N GLY A 59 19.25 10.81 7.99
CA GLY A 59 19.96 11.80 7.15
C GLY A 59 19.60 13.26 7.45
N GLY A 60 18.83 13.54 8.52
CA GLY A 60 18.49 14.88 9.00
C GLY A 60 17.25 15.51 8.37
N ALA A 61 16.50 14.81 7.51
CA ALA A 61 15.26 15.35 6.96
C ALA A 61 14.12 15.32 7.99
N LEU A 62 13.17 16.24 7.83
CA LEU A 62 11.85 16.13 8.47
C LEU A 62 11.01 15.13 7.65
N THR A 63 10.30 14.24 8.31
CA THR A 63 9.54 13.19 7.60
C THR A 63 8.05 13.26 7.93
N VAL A 64 7.23 13.04 6.90
CA VAL A 64 5.77 13.03 7.01
C VAL A 64 5.23 11.85 6.20
N ASP A 65 4.30 11.10 6.79
CA ASP A 65 3.64 9.95 6.18
C ASP A 65 2.12 10.13 6.29
N VAL A 66 1.42 10.15 5.15
CA VAL A 66 -0.03 10.37 5.07
C VAL A 66 -0.65 9.39 4.09
N THR A 67 -1.64 8.63 4.56
CA THR A 67 -2.46 7.76 3.72
C THR A 67 -3.68 8.53 3.21
N VAL A 68 -3.72 8.82 1.92
CA VAL A 68 -4.76 9.66 1.31
C VAL A 68 -6.16 9.03 1.42
N SER A 69 -6.27 7.73 1.27
CA SER A 69 -7.54 6.99 1.35
C SER A 69 -8.17 6.98 2.75
N SER A 70 -7.46 7.42 3.78
CA SER A 70 -8.00 7.52 5.15
C SER A 70 -8.96 8.69 5.34
N TYR A 71 -9.11 9.55 4.35
CA TYR A 71 -9.93 10.76 4.44
C TYR A 71 -11.18 10.66 3.58
N SER A 72 -12.33 11.02 4.16
CA SER A 72 -13.63 10.95 3.51
C SER A 72 -13.93 12.15 2.56
N SER A 73 -13.14 13.22 2.63
CA SER A 73 -13.33 14.41 1.81
C SER A 73 -12.03 15.16 1.57
N TYR A 74 -12.03 16.05 0.57
CA TYR A 74 -10.88 16.88 0.25
C TYR A 74 -10.49 17.81 1.42
N VAL A 75 -11.46 18.43 2.09
CA VAL A 75 -11.19 19.28 3.25
C VAL A 75 -10.60 18.46 4.40
N ALA A 76 -11.16 17.28 4.69
CA ALA A 76 -10.61 16.39 5.70
C ALA A 76 -9.17 15.94 5.39
N PHE A 77 -8.85 15.73 4.10
CA PHE A 77 -7.47 15.46 3.68
C PHE A 77 -6.55 16.66 3.93
N LEU A 78 -6.96 17.87 3.57
CA LEU A 78 -6.17 19.09 3.83
C LEU A 78 -5.91 19.32 5.33
N GLU A 79 -6.93 19.11 6.17
CA GLU A 79 -6.81 19.16 7.63
C GLU A 79 -5.84 18.12 8.17
N GLY A 80 -5.98 16.87 7.70
CA GLY A 80 -5.09 15.75 8.08
C GLY A 80 -3.66 15.97 7.62
N TYR A 81 -3.46 16.46 6.42
CA TYR A 81 -2.14 16.76 5.87
C TYR A 81 -1.46 17.90 6.63
N ALA A 82 -2.16 19.01 6.88
CA ALA A 82 -1.66 20.11 7.71
C ALA A 82 -1.28 19.62 9.11
N ARG A 83 -2.10 18.77 9.71
CA ARG A 83 -1.83 18.16 11.03
C ARG A 83 -0.57 17.29 11.00
N ALA A 84 -0.40 16.44 10.00
CA ALA A 84 0.77 15.57 9.87
C ALA A 84 2.07 16.39 9.69
N LEU A 85 2.01 17.49 8.93
CA LEU A 85 3.12 18.43 8.79
C LEU A 85 3.49 19.09 10.13
N MET A 86 2.49 19.48 10.92
CA MET A 86 2.74 20.09 12.24
C MET A 86 3.21 19.08 13.29
N ALA A 87 2.82 17.82 13.19
CA ALA A 87 3.30 16.77 14.09
C ALA A 87 4.80 16.46 13.93
N SER A 88 5.39 16.83 12.79
CA SER A 88 6.86 16.77 12.61
C SER A 88 7.62 17.79 13.45
N GLU A 89 6.91 18.72 14.10
CA GLU A 89 7.44 19.72 15.03
C GLU A 89 7.41 19.23 16.48
N THR A 90 8.52 19.32 17.16
CA THR A 90 8.71 18.77 18.52
C THR A 90 8.06 19.58 19.65
N ARG A 91 7.52 20.78 19.38
CA ARG A 91 6.90 21.66 20.38
C ARG A 91 5.55 22.18 19.90
N VAL A 92 4.48 21.80 20.60
CA VAL A 92 3.08 22.17 20.32
C VAL A 92 2.87 23.69 20.23
N ASP A 93 3.51 24.47 21.11
CA ASP A 93 3.36 25.94 21.12
C ASP A 93 3.96 26.60 19.84
N ARG A 94 5.07 26.05 19.33
CA ARG A 94 5.62 26.51 18.05
C ARG A 94 4.76 26.12 16.87
N ALA A 95 4.22 24.93 16.88
CA ALA A 95 3.31 24.47 15.80
C ALA A 95 2.09 25.39 15.73
N ARG A 96 1.56 25.82 16.88
CA ARG A 96 0.42 26.73 16.96
C ARG A 96 0.73 28.14 16.47
N SER A 97 1.87 28.72 16.87
CA SER A 97 2.33 30.02 16.38
C SER A 97 2.53 30.01 14.87
N TRP A 98 3.17 28.97 14.36
CA TRP A 98 3.44 28.78 12.95
C TRP A 98 2.20 28.62 12.09
N LEU A 99 1.21 27.87 12.56
CA LEU A 99 -0.07 27.73 11.85
C LEU A 99 -0.76 29.07 11.70
N GLY A 100 -0.74 29.91 12.74
CA GLY A 100 -1.30 31.25 12.70
C GLY A 100 -0.61 32.18 11.68
N GLU A 101 0.71 32.07 11.58
CA GLU A 101 1.52 32.89 10.64
C GLU A 101 1.48 32.36 9.20
N LEU A 102 1.60 31.04 9.02
CA LEU A 102 1.70 30.41 7.71
C LEU A 102 0.34 30.22 7.02
N LEU A 103 -0.74 30.11 7.80
CA LEU A 103 -2.11 29.90 7.32
C LEU A 103 -3.06 31.03 7.73
N ALA A 104 -2.54 32.25 7.95
CA ALA A 104 -3.33 33.39 8.43
C ALA A 104 -4.59 33.68 7.59
N ALA A 105 -4.52 33.47 6.28
CA ALA A 105 -5.62 33.67 5.37
C ALA A 105 -6.70 32.56 5.45
N ALA A 106 -6.32 31.33 5.84
CA ALA A 106 -7.25 30.20 5.98
C ALA A 106 -7.94 30.16 7.36
N ARG A 107 -7.51 30.98 8.32
CA ARG A 107 -8.05 31.08 9.69
C ARG A 107 -8.23 29.69 10.34
N PRO A 108 -7.16 28.93 10.57
CA PRO A 108 -7.28 27.62 11.17
C PRO A 108 -7.77 27.71 12.62
N GLU A 109 -8.67 26.84 12.99
CA GLU A 109 -8.93 26.54 14.40
C GLU A 109 -8.00 25.42 14.85
N VAL A 110 -7.20 25.70 15.88
CA VAL A 110 -6.26 24.74 16.44
C VAL A 110 -6.67 24.39 17.87
N ARG A 111 -6.99 23.13 18.11
CA ARG A 111 -7.33 22.59 19.42
C ARG A 111 -6.31 21.55 19.85
N VAL A 112 -6.09 21.42 21.14
CA VAL A 112 -5.31 20.32 21.71
C VAL A 112 -6.30 19.33 22.30
N GLU A 113 -6.31 18.12 21.76
CA GLU A 113 -7.20 17.04 22.19
C GLU A 113 -6.36 15.85 22.68
N PRO A 114 -6.81 15.10 23.70
CA PRO A 114 -6.15 13.86 24.08
C PRO A 114 -6.40 12.80 22.99
N ASP A 115 -5.37 12.03 22.63
CA ASP A 115 -5.52 10.82 21.82
C ASP A 115 -6.05 9.66 22.69
N ALA A 116 -6.34 8.51 22.08
CA ALA A 116 -6.82 7.32 22.77
C ALA A 116 -5.85 6.79 23.86
N ALA A 117 -4.59 7.23 23.83
CA ALA A 117 -3.57 6.91 24.83
C ALA A 117 -3.34 8.08 25.83
N GLY A 118 -4.20 9.11 25.81
CA GLY A 118 -4.12 10.28 26.70
C GLY A 118 -3.00 11.27 26.36
N ARG A 119 -2.34 11.14 25.20
CA ARG A 119 -1.29 12.06 24.76
C ARG A 119 -1.91 13.26 24.02
N SER A 120 -1.36 14.46 24.23
CA SER A 120 -1.81 15.67 23.56
C SER A 120 -1.63 15.56 22.05
N ARG A 121 -2.72 15.71 21.29
CA ARG A 121 -2.76 15.72 19.83
C ARG A 121 -3.30 17.05 19.34
N LEU A 122 -2.69 17.61 18.28
CA LEU A 122 -3.23 18.79 17.62
C LEU A 122 -4.40 18.39 16.71
N ALA A 123 -5.56 18.98 16.93
CA ALA A 123 -6.68 18.99 16.01
C ALA A 123 -6.65 20.32 15.24
N ILE A 124 -6.69 20.24 13.91
CA ILE A 124 -6.71 21.39 13.01
C ILE A 124 -7.99 21.30 12.19
N SER A 125 -8.76 22.35 12.14
CA SER A 125 -9.95 22.47 11.31
C SER A 125 -10.00 23.83 10.60
N PHE A 126 -10.71 23.86 9.47
CA PHE A 126 -10.86 25.06 8.64
C PHE A 126 -12.35 25.40 8.44
N PRO A 127 -13.06 25.94 9.46
CA PRO A 127 -14.50 26.20 9.39
C PRO A 127 -14.91 27.21 8.33
N SER A 128 -13.96 28.03 7.86
CA SER A 128 -14.16 29.02 6.80
C SER A 128 -14.16 28.42 5.39
N ALA A 129 -13.72 27.19 5.20
CA ALA A 129 -13.66 26.53 3.90
C ALA A 129 -15.04 25.96 3.50
N ARG A 130 -16.00 26.84 3.15
CA ARG A 130 -17.39 26.48 2.85
C ARG A 130 -17.72 26.49 1.35
N THR A 131 -17.01 27.25 0.55
CA THR A 131 -17.20 27.33 -0.90
C THR A 131 -16.04 26.68 -1.64
N ASP A 132 -16.25 26.32 -2.90
CA ASP A 132 -15.19 25.76 -3.77
C ASP A 132 -13.99 26.70 -3.87
N ARG A 133 -14.23 28.01 -3.84
CA ARG A 133 -13.18 29.04 -3.87
C ARG A 133 -12.37 29.05 -2.57
N ASP A 134 -13.04 28.90 -1.42
CA ASP A 134 -12.37 28.84 -0.12
C ASP A 134 -11.51 27.56 -0.01
N VAL A 135 -12.04 26.42 -0.48
CA VAL A 135 -11.32 25.15 -0.50
C VAL A 135 -10.12 25.22 -1.42
N SER A 136 -10.26 25.82 -2.61
CA SER A 136 -9.13 25.97 -3.54
C SER A 136 -8.00 26.82 -2.92
N ARG A 137 -8.35 27.93 -2.30
CA ARG A 137 -7.40 28.80 -1.61
C ARG A 137 -6.74 28.09 -0.43
N LEU A 138 -7.51 27.37 0.38
CA LEU A 138 -7.00 26.55 1.47
C LEU A 138 -5.99 25.50 0.95
N ALA A 139 -6.30 24.85 -0.15
CA ALA A 139 -5.43 23.84 -0.75
C ALA A 139 -4.09 24.45 -1.20
N GLU A 140 -4.12 25.61 -1.83
CA GLU A 140 -2.88 26.34 -2.22
C GLU A 140 -2.01 26.64 -1.00
N GLU A 141 -2.60 27.12 0.08
CA GLU A 141 -1.88 27.43 1.33
C GLU A 141 -1.34 26.16 2.00
N VAL A 142 -2.16 25.12 2.15
CA VAL A 142 -1.76 23.86 2.80
C VAL A 142 -0.68 23.13 2.01
N PHE A 143 -0.79 23.09 0.68
CA PHE A 143 0.23 22.45 -0.15
C PHE A 143 1.53 23.26 -0.25
N ALA A 144 1.52 24.55 0.06
CA ALA A 144 2.72 25.35 0.16
C ALA A 144 3.49 25.17 1.49
N LEU A 145 2.84 24.63 2.54
CA LEU A 145 3.43 24.46 3.87
C LEU A 145 4.76 23.68 3.86
N PRO A 146 4.91 22.54 3.17
CA PRO A 146 6.15 21.78 3.22
C PRO A 146 7.37 22.59 2.81
N GLY A 147 7.26 23.36 1.73
CA GLY A 147 8.35 24.25 1.28
C GLY A 147 8.68 25.32 2.31
N ARG A 148 7.67 26.00 2.84
CA ARG A 148 7.83 27.02 3.88
C ARG A 148 8.46 26.47 5.16
N ILE A 149 8.05 25.26 5.60
CA ILE A 149 8.63 24.60 6.77
C ILE A 149 10.09 24.24 6.51
N ALA A 150 10.40 23.65 5.36
CA ALA A 150 11.76 23.27 5.00
C ALA A 150 12.70 24.47 4.97
N GLU A 151 12.28 25.58 4.34
CA GLU A 151 13.04 26.84 4.29
C GLU A 151 13.26 27.45 5.67
N ALA A 152 12.17 27.62 6.45
CA ALA A 152 12.27 28.22 7.77
C ALA A 152 13.09 27.39 8.77
N ARG A 153 13.21 26.09 8.55
CA ARG A 153 14.04 25.19 9.36
C ARG A 153 15.44 24.99 8.82
N GLY A 154 15.73 25.43 7.62
CA GLY A 154 16.98 25.13 6.94
C GLY A 154 17.24 23.62 6.80
N ARG A 155 16.15 22.82 6.74
CA ARG A 155 16.21 21.35 6.68
C ARG A 155 15.43 20.82 5.48
N ARG A 156 15.90 19.71 4.93
CA ARG A 156 15.13 18.98 3.92
C ARG A 156 13.91 18.32 4.54
N MET A 157 12.89 18.06 3.71
CA MET A 157 11.70 17.32 4.11
C MET A 157 11.48 16.16 3.15
N ALA A 158 11.04 15.02 3.68
CA ALA A 158 10.66 13.85 2.91
C ALA A 158 9.19 13.47 3.26
N ILE A 159 8.33 13.45 2.27
CA ILE A 159 6.88 13.26 2.43
C ILE A 159 6.42 12.05 1.64
N ALA A 160 5.71 11.15 2.30
CA ALA A 160 4.96 10.08 1.66
C ALA A 160 3.47 10.40 1.60
N LEU A 161 2.88 10.29 0.42
CA LEU A 161 1.44 10.28 0.18
C LEU A 161 1.07 8.89 -0.32
N ASP A 162 0.67 8.02 0.62
CA ASP A 162 0.28 6.64 0.31
C ASP A 162 -1.18 6.57 -0.16
N GLU A 163 -1.48 5.58 -1.00
CA GLU A 163 -2.77 5.42 -1.70
C GLU A 163 -3.15 6.69 -2.49
N PHE A 164 -2.16 7.26 -3.16
CA PHE A 164 -2.28 8.55 -3.86
C PHE A 164 -3.38 8.57 -4.91
N GLN A 165 -3.71 7.43 -5.52
CA GLN A 165 -4.83 7.35 -6.47
C GLN A 165 -6.17 7.77 -5.86
N ALA A 166 -6.32 7.73 -4.52
CA ALA A 166 -7.52 8.19 -3.83
C ALA A 166 -7.78 9.69 -3.96
N VAL A 167 -6.77 10.49 -4.33
CA VAL A 167 -6.97 11.91 -4.67
C VAL A 167 -8.03 12.09 -5.75
N GLY A 168 -8.10 11.13 -6.69
CA GLY A 168 -9.09 11.14 -7.76
C GLY A 168 -10.53 10.95 -7.32
N SER A 169 -10.76 10.47 -6.09
CA SER A 169 -12.11 10.22 -5.54
C SER A 169 -12.66 11.35 -4.69
N PHE A 170 -11.88 12.38 -4.38
CA PHE A 170 -12.40 13.53 -3.63
C PHE A 170 -13.41 14.30 -4.45
N GLU A 171 -14.68 14.00 -4.24
CA GLU A 171 -15.80 14.77 -4.79
C GLU A 171 -16.08 15.98 -3.91
N VAL A 172 -16.34 17.13 -4.54
CA VAL A 172 -16.80 18.30 -3.81
C VAL A 172 -18.27 18.15 -3.49
N THR A 173 -18.56 18.38 -2.23
CA THR A 173 -19.88 18.49 -1.66
C THR A 173 -20.66 19.63 -2.34
N ASN A 174 -21.60 19.34 -3.23
CA ASN A 174 -22.70 20.16 -3.71
C ASN A 174 -23.21 19.75 -5.11
N GLY A 175 -23.06 18.45 -5.49
CA GLY A 175 -23.67 17.94 -6.72
C GLY A 175 -23.01 18.39 -8.03
N LYS A 176 -21.98 19.23 -7.98
CA LYS A 176 -21.13 19.56 -9.12
C LYS A 176 -19.82 18.81 -8.93
N ARG A 177 -19.50 17.91 -9.85
CA ARG A 177 -18.19 17.25 -9.94
C ARG A 177 -17.10 18.32 -9.86
N THR A 178 -16.54 18.52 -8.69
CA THR A 178 -15.27 19.23 -8.59
C THR A 178 -14.29 18.33 -9.27
N ARG A 179 -13.71 18.89 -10.24
CA ARG A 179 -12.82 18.17 -11.14
C ARG A 179 -11.72 17.57 -10.29
N ALA A 180 -11.67 16.26 -10.13
CA ALA A 180 -10.55 15.54 -9.49
C ALA A 180 -9.20 16.06 -10.02
N HIS A 181 -9.16 16.50 -11.26
CA HIS A 181 -8.08 17.25 -11.88
C HIS A 181 -7.67 18.52 -11.12
N GLN A 182 -8.59 19.22 -10.44
CA GLN A 182 -8.25 20.48 -9.76
C GLN A 182 -7.36 20.22 -8.53
N VAL A 183 -7.63 19.14 -7.78
CA VAL A 183 -6.77 18.72 -6.64
C VAL A 183 -5.38 18.37 -7.13
N GLU A 184 -5.29 17.55 -8.18
CA GLU A 184 -4.03 17.16 -8.79
C GLU A 184 -3.25 18.37 -9.34
N HIS A 185 -3.93 19.34 -10.00
CA HIS A 185 -3.30 20.56 -10.52
C HIS A 185 -2.73 21.43 -9.40
N THR A 186 -3.51 21.68 -8.35
CA THR A 186 -3.09 22.52 -7.22
C THR A 186 -1.90 21.89 -6.49
N LEU A 187 -1.98 20.58 -6.20
CA LEU A 187 -0.89 19.85 -5.58
C LEU A 187 0.37 19.84 -6.47
N ARG A 188 0.22 19.57 -7.77
CA ARG A 188 1.33 19.57 -8.72
C ARG A 188 2.04 20.92 -8.80
N ALA A 189 1.28 22.01 -8.86
CA ALA A 189 1.85 23.36 -8.89
C ALA A 189 2.70 23.67 -7.65
N ALA A 190 2.20 23.32 -6.46
CA ALA A 190 2.92 23.49 -5.21
C ALA A 190 4.20 22.62 -5.15
N VAL A 191 4.07 21.31 -5.42
CA VAL A 191 5.17 20.34 -5.35
C VAL A 191 6.32 20.68 -6.30
N GLN A 192 5.99 21.23 -7.48
CA GLN A 192 7.00 21.59 -8.49
C GLN A 192 7.96 22.69 -8.02
N GLN A 193 7.48 23.58 -7.17
CA GLN A 193 8.27 24.71 -6.67
C GLN A 193 9.15 24.35 -5.46
N GLN A 194 8.86 23.23 -4.79
CA GLN A 194 9.49 22.83 -3.52
C GLN A 194 10.77 22.03 -3.75
N ARG A 195 11.88 22.70 -3.94
CA ARG A 195 13.19 22.06 -4.22
C ARG A 195 13.80 21.33 -3.02
N GLN A 196 13.44 21.72 -1.79
CA GLN A 196 13.96 21.11 -0.55
C GLN A 196 13.08 19.96 -0.04
N VAL A 197 11.98 19.65 -0.72
CA VAL A 197 11.01 18.62 -0.31
C VAL A 197 11.01 17.47 -1.31
N GLY A 198 11.42 16.30 -0.84
CA GLY A 198 11.25 15.03 -1.57
C GLY A 198 9.87 14.46 -1.35
N TYR A 199 9.28 13.90 -2.38
CA TYR A 199 7.97 13.26 -2.30
C TYR A 199 8.04 11.82 -2.79
N VAL A 200 7.33 10.92 -2.11
CA VAL A 200 6.93 9.64 -2.68
C VAL A 200 5.41 9.57 -2.75
N PHE A 201 4.89 9.48 -3.96
CA PHE A 201 3.48 9.24 -4.27
C PHE A 201 3.32 7.75 -4.51
N SER A 202 2.78 7.03 -3.54
CA SER A 202 2.65 5.57 -3.65
C SER A 202 1.20 5.16 -3.83
N GLY A 203 0.99 4.13 -4.66
CA GLY A 203 -0.34 3.62 -4.93
C GLY A 203 -0.37 2.10 -5.12
N SER A 204 -1.43 1.48 -4.62
CA SER A 204 -1.65 0.04 -4.68
C SER A 204 -2.48 -0.40 -5.89
N GLU A 205 -3.00 0.55 -6.67
CA GLU A 205 -3.78 0.32 -7.89
C GLU A 205 -3.01 0.78 -9.13
N PRO A 206 -2.19 -0.11 -9.76
CA PRO A 206 -1.31 0.28 -10.86
C PRO A 206 -2.03 0.99 -12.00
N THR A 207 -3.21 0.49 -12.41
CA THR A 207 -3.99 1.09 -13.51
C THR A 207 -4.44 2.52 -13.20
N LEU A 208 -4.86 2.82 -11.97
CA LEU A 208 -5.25 4.17 -11.57
C LEU A 208 -4.02 5.08 -11.50
N MET A 209 -2.93 4.61 -10.91
CA MET A 209 -1.68 5.37 -10.86
C MET A 209 -1.15 5.70 -12.26
N GLU A 210 -1.13 4.72 -13.19
CA GLU A 210 -0.71 4.94 -14.58
C GLU A 210 -1.62 5.95 -15.30
N ARG A 211 -2.93 5.91 -15.01
CA ARG A 211 -3.88 6.91 -15.54
C ARG A 211 -3.54 8.32 -15.03
N MET A 212 -3.21 8.48 -13.74
CA MET A 212 -2.81 9.77 -13.16
C MET A 212 -1.49 10.31 -13.75
N LEU A 213 -0.62 9.43 -14.22
CA LEU A 213 0.64 9.79 -14.87
C LEU A 213 0.54 9.90 -16.40
N GLY A 214 -0.66 9.75 -16.97
CA GLY A 214 -0.90 9.82 -18.41
C GLY A 214 -0.63 11.20 -19.03
N LYS A 215 -0.44 11.26 -20.36
CA LYS A 215 -0.02 12.48 -21.09
C LYS A 215 -0.88 13.73 -20.84
N SER A 216 -2.16 13.57 -20.55
CA SER A 216 -3.09 14.68 -20.31
C SER A 216 -3.31 15.01 -18.83
N ARG A 217 -2.51 14.45 -17.94
CA ARG A 217 -2.66 14.58 -16.49
C ARG A 217 -1.59 15.49 -15.89
N PRO A 218 -1.89 16.16 -14.75
CA PRO A 218 -0.98 17.10 -14.12
C PRO A 218 0.40 16.51 -13.75
N PHE A 219 0.43 15.23 -13.37
CA PHE A 219 1.66 14.54 -12.97
C PHE A 219 2.41 13.87 -14.12
N TYR A 220 2.03 14.11 -15.37
CA TYR A 220 2.79 13.60 -16.51
C TYR A 220 4.24 14.09 -16.46
N GLN A 221 5.18 13.14 -16.54
CA GLN A 221 6.63 13.41 -16.45
C GLN A 221 7.05 14.24 -15.21
N ALA A 222 6.35 14.10 -14.11
CA ALA A 222 6.62 14.88 -12.90
C ALA A 222 7.82 14.38 -12.09
N GLY A 223 8.27 13.16 -12.32
CA GLY A 223 9.41 12.54 -11.64
C GLY A 223 9.59 11.08 -12.03
N PRO A 224 10.59 10.40 -11.46
CA PRO A 224 10.85 9.00 -11.74
C PRO A 224 9.69 8.10 -11.27
N VAL A 225 9.39 7.10 -12.09
CA VAL A 225 8.43 6.03 -11.74
C VAL A 225 9.21 4.79 -11.32
N MET A 226 8.95 4.33 -10.11
CA MET A 226 9.47 3.08 -9.55
C MET A 226 8.33 2.06 -9.52
N ARG A 227 8.54 0.90 -10.17
CA ARG A 227 7.61 -0.22 -10.09
C ARG A 227 8.21 -1.30 -9.21
N LEU A 228 7.55 -1.56 -8.09
CA LEU A 228 8.00 -2.61 -7.18
C LEU A 228 7.59 -3.97 -7.74
N GLN A 229 8.56 -4.83 -7.95
CA GLN A 229 8.37 -6.21 -8.42
C GLN A 229 8.25 -7.17 -7.22
N LYS A 230 7.87 -8.43 -7.48
CA LYS A 230 7.99 -9.50 -6.48
C LYS A 230 9.46 -9.67 -6.08
N ILE A 231 9.69 -10.08 -4.85
CA ILE A 231 11.04 -10.46 -4.39
C ILE A 231 11.48 -11.70 -5.17
N PRO A 232 12.73 -11.78 -5.69
CA PRO A 232 13.24 -12.97 -6.32
C PRO A 232 13.12 -14.19 -5.39
N PRO A 233 12.65 -15.35 -5.89
CA PRO A 233 12.35 -16.49 -5.02
C PRO A 233 13.55 -17.02 -4.26
N GLU A 234 14.73 -17.11 -4.89
CA GLU A 234 15.92 -17.69 -4.29
C GLU A 234 16.42 -16.88 -3.07
N PRO A 235 16.73 -15.56 -3.17
CA PRO A 235 17.11 -14.77 -2.00
C PRO A 235 16.03 -14.77 -0.91
N PHE A 236 14.75 -14.83 -1.30
CA PHE A 236 13.68 -14.86 -0.32
C PHE A 236 13.59 -16.19 0.41
N ALA A 237 13.82 -17.34 -0.27
CA ALA A 237 13.89 -18.66 0.35
C ALA A 237 15.07 -18.75 1.32
N ASP A 238 16.24 -18.28 0.91
CA ASP A 238 17.45 -18.25 1.77
C ASP A 238 17.20 -17.42 3.03
N PHE A 239 16.56 -16.27 2.89
CA PHE A 239 16.18 -15.44 4.04
C PHE A 239 15.25 -16.20 4.99
N LEU A 240 14.19 -16.84 4.51
CA LEU A 240 13.25 -17.60 5.34
C LEU A 240 13.98 -18.69 6.12
N GLU A 241 14.78 -19.51 5.44
CA GLU A 241 15.52 -20.59 6.06
C GLU A 241 16.56 -20.08 7.07
N ALA A 242 17.24 -18.97 6.78
CA ALA A 242 18.16 -18.34 7.74
C ALA A 242 17.44 -17.89 9.02
N ARG A 243 16.21 -17.37 8.90
CA ARG A 243 15.37 -16.96 10.05
C ARG A 243 14.93 -18.15 10.91
N PHE A 244 14.54 -19.26 10.29
CA PHE A 244 14.26 -20.49 11.03
C PHE A 244 15.51 -20.94 11.81
N ARG A 245 16.68 -21.02 11.16
CA ARG A 245 17.95 -21.43 11.80
C ARG A 245 18.35 -20.49 12.94
N ALA A 246 18.20 -19.18 12.77
CA ALA A 246 18.54 -18.19 13.79
C ALA A 246 17.73 -18.36 15.10
N THR A 247 16.55 -18.97 15.01
CA THR A 247 15.67 -19.26 16.15
C THR A 247 15.73 -20.71 16.62
N ARG A 248 16.79 -21.45 16.23
CA ARG A 248 17.04 -22.85 16.59
C ARG A 248 15.98 -23.83 16.06
N GLN A 249 15.29 -23.48 15.01
CA GLN A 249 14.49 -24.41 14.22
C GLN A 249 15.25 -24.78 12.95
N GLN A 250 15.32 -26.06 12.63
CA GLN A 250 16.03 -26.54 11.44
C GLN A 250 15.00 -26.73 10.31
N PRO A 251 15.01 -25.89 9.27
CA PRO A 251 14.16 -26.10 8.10
C PRO A 251 14.70 -27.28 7.28
N VAL A 252 13.80 -28.12 6.76
CA VAL A 252 14.20 -29.09 5.73
C VAL A 252 14.60 -28.33 4.45
N GLN A 253 15.42 -28.97 3.64
CA GLN A 253 15.83 -28.40 2.36
C GLN A 253 14.61 -28.08 1.48
N GLY A 254 14.55 -26.86 0.95
CA GLY A 254 13.46 -26.40 0.07
C GLY A 254 12.21 -25.90 0.79
N LEU A 255 12.20 -25.85 2.13
CA LEU A 255 11.06 -25.34 2.89
C LEU A 255 10.75 -23.88 2.51
N GLY A 256 11.79 -23.04 2.37
CA GLY A 256 11.60 -21.64 1.97
C GLY A 256 10.94 -21.50 0.59
N ALA A 257 11.36 -22.31 -0.38
CA ALA A 257 10.76 -22.33 -1.71
C ALA A 257 9.29 -22.77 -1.69
N ALA A 258 8.95 -23.81 -0.92
CA ALA A 258 7.59 -24.30 -0.76
C ALA A 258 6.67 -23.26 -0.11
N ILE A 259 7.13 -22.52 0.90
CA ILE A 259 6.38 -21.41 1.51
C ILE A 259 6.09 -20.33 0.46
N ILE A 260 7.08 -19.95 -0.34
CA ILE A 260 6.95 -18.93 -1.38
C ILE A 260 5.95 -19.34 -2.45
N GLU A 261 5.98 -20.57 -2.89
CA GLU A 261 5.06 -21.14 -3.89
C GLU A 261 3.61 -21.10 -3.38
N LEU A 262 3.36 -21.64 -2.19
CA LEU A 262 2.03 -21.66 -1.56
C LEU A 262 1.51 -20.25 -1.25
N ALA A 263 2.38 -19.31 -0.91
CA ALA A 263 2.02 -17.91 -0.70
C ALA A 263 1.98 -17.05 -1.99
N GLY A 264 2.15 -17.66 -3.19
CA GLY A 264 2.14 -16.96 -4.47
C GLY A 264 3.23 -15.92 -4.63
N ASN A 265 4.30 -16.04 -3.87
CA ASN A 265 5.41 -15.08 -3.79
C ASN A 265 4.92 -13.65 -3.46
N LEU A 266 3.91 -13.53 -2.58
CA LEU A 266 3.45 -12.27 -2.03
C LEU A 266 4.12 -12.06 -0.66
N PRO A 267 4.95 -11.03 -0.48
CA PRO A 267 5.74 -10.86 0.76
C PRO A 267 4.93 -10.93 2.05
N TYR A 268 3.74 -10.36 2.06
CA TYR A 268 2.84 -10.43 3.21
C TYR A 268 2.41 -11.89 3.51
N ASP A 269 1.98 -12.62 2.48
CA ASP A 269 1.46 -13.99 2.65
C ASP A 269 2.61 -14.97 2.94
N VAL A 270 3.80 -14.74 2.38
CA VAL A 270 5.01 -15.50 2.68
C VAL A 270 5.39 -15.34 4.17
N GLN A 271 5.44 -14.12 4.65
CA GLN A 271 5.74 -13.85 6.07
C GLN A 271 4.67 -14.43 6.99
N ARG A 272 3.39 -14.32 6.62
CA ARG A 272 2.29 -14.91 7.37
C ARG A 272 2.42 -16.43 7.47
N LEU A 273 2.59 -17.11 6.35
CA LEU A 273 2.68 -18.58 6.35
C LEU A 273 3.92 -19.07 7.11
N ALA A 274 5.06 -18.37 6.96
CA ALA A 274 6.25 -18.68 7.72
C ALA A 274 6.08 -18.44 9.23
N HIS A 275 5.38 -17.37 9.62
CA HIS A 275 5.08 -17.05 11.03
C HIS A 275 4.24 -18.15 11.68
N GLU A 276 3.14 -18.51 11.05
CA GLU A 276 2.21 -19.51 11.55
C GLU A 276 2.85 -20.90 11.62
N LEU A 277 3.63 -21.27 10.60
CA LEU A 277 4.40 -22.51 10.61
C LEU A 277 5.40 -22.55 11.75
N TRP A 278 6.13 -21.44 11.99
CA TRP A 278 7.09 -21.35 13.07
C TRP A 278 6.44 -21.55 14.44
N ASP A 279 5.28 -20.93 14.66
CA ASP A 279 4.52 -21.05 15.91
C ASP A 279 3.96 -22.47 16.09
N ASP A 280 3.41 -23.09 15.05
CA ASP A 280 2.90 -24.47 15.11
C ASP A 280 4.00 -25.49 15.45
N VAL A 281 5.15 -25.39 14.79
CA VAL A 281 6.31 -26.28 15.05
C VAL A 281 6.81 -26.08 16.48
N ARG A 282 6.86 -24.84 16.96
CA ARG A 282 7.27 -24.53 18.32
C ARG A 282 6.28 -25.01 19.37
N ALA A 283 4.99 -24.82 19.15
CA ALA A 283 3.92 -25.28 20.04
C ALA A 283 3.92 -26.80 20.17
N ALA A 284 4.27 -27.50 19.09
CA ALA A 284 4.46 -28.95 19.08
C ALA A 284 5.76 -29.43 19.77
N GLY A 285 6.59 -28.52 20.27
CA GLY A 285 7.88 -28.83 20.92
C GLY A 285 8.95 -29.35 19.96
N ARG A 286 8.75 -29.18 18.64
CA ARG A 286 9.68 -29.70 17.61
C ARG A 286 10.76 -28.68 17.27
N LYS A 287 11.89 -29.17 16.83
CA LYS A 287 13.05 -28.35 16.43
C LYS A 287 13.32 -28.40 14.91
N SER A 288 12.54 -29.16 14.18
CA SER A 288 12.62 -29.27 12.72
C SER A 288 11.28 -28.86 12.13
N ALA A 289 11.32 -28.02 11.09
CA ALA A 289 10.17 -27.63 10.29
C ALA A 289 10.25 -28.32 8.93
N GLY A 290 9.23 -29.08 8.58
CA GLY A 290 9.14 -29.87 7.35
C GLY A 290 7.98 -29.49 6.44
N LEU A 291 7.92 -30.13 5.28
CA LEU A 291 6.81 -29.91 4.32
C LEU A 291 5.47 -30.38 4.87
N ASP A 292 5.44 -31.47 5.63
CA ASP A 292 4.20 -31.96 6.26
C ASP A 292 3.67 -30.95 7.28
N ASP A 293 4.58 -30.29 8.03
CA ASP A 293 4.20 -29.21 8.96
C ASP A 293 3.61 -28.02 8.22
N LEU A 294 4.21 -27.64 7.10
CA LEU A 294 3.73 -26.57 6.23
C LEU A 294 2.32 -26.87 5.70
N HIS A 295 2.08 -28.08 5.22
CA HIS A 295 0.76 -28.49 4.75
C HIS A 295 -0.28 -28.56 5.89
N ALA A 296 0.12 -28.99 7.08
CA ALA A 296 -0.76 -29.00 8.25
C ALA A 296 -1.12 -27.56 8.70
N THR A 297 -0.14 -26.67 8.75
CA THR A 297 -0.35 -25.23 9.02
C THR A 297 -1.29 -24.60 7.99
N LEU A 298 -1.06 -24.86 6.71
CA LEU A 298 -1.94 -24.38 5.64
C LEU A 298 -3.37 -24.89 5.80
N ALA A 299 -3.55 -26.17 6.10
CA ALA A 299 -4.87 -26.78 6.33
C ALA A 299 -5.60 -26.13 7.53
N ARG A 300 -4.89 -25.86 8.63
CA ARG A 300 -5.41 -25.14 9.79
C ARG A 300 -5.87 -23.72 9.39
N LEU A 301 -5.02 -22.97 8.70
CA LEU A 301 -5.33 -21.61 8.26
C LEU A 301 -6.52 -21.55 7.31
N LEU A 302 -6.65 -22.52 6.40
CA LEU A 302 -7.82 -22.64 5.51
C LEU A 302 -9.10 -22.90 6.31
N GLY A 303 -9.05 -23.79 7.31
CA GLY A 303 -10.17 -24.07 8.19
C GLY A 303 -10.60 -22.85 9.02
N GLU A 304 -9.65 -22.09 9.56
CA GLU A 304 -9.93 -20.85 10.31
C GLU A 304 -10.61 -19.77 9.46
N HIS A 305 -10.34 -19.76 8.15
CA HIS A 305 -10.86 -18.75 7.21
C HIS A 305 -12.05 -19.27 6.37
N ASP A 306 -12.45 -20.52 6.54
CA ASP A 306 -13.45 -21.20 5.70
C ASP A 306 -14.76 -20.39 5.58
N VAL A 307 -15.29 -19.91 6.70
CA VAL A 307 -16.54 -19.11 6.71
C VAL A 307 -16.40 -17.83 5.88
N ILE A 308 -15.23 -17.17 5.94
CA ILE A 308 -14.99 -15.93 5.22
C ILE A 308 -14.83 -16.21 3.72
N PHE A 309 -14.11 -17.27 3.38
CA PHE A 309 -13.89 -17.70 2.00
C PHE A 309 -15.19 -18.19 1.35
N GLU A 310 -15.98 -18.98 2.07
CA GLU A 310 -17.30 -19.41 1.61
C GLU A 310 -18.22 -18.20 1.37
N ALA A 311 -18.28 -17.23 2.31
CA ALA A 311 -19.06 -16.02 2.13
C ALA A 311 -18.62 -15.21 0.91
N THR A 312 -17.30 -15.13 0.66
CA THR A 312 -16.75 -14.49 -0.53
C THR A 312 -17.14 -15.22 -1.80
N TRP A 313 -17.03 -16.55 -1.79
CA TRP A 313 -17.42 -17.41 -2.90
C TRP A 313 -18.91 -17.29 -3.22
N GLN A 314 -19.76 -17.28 -2.21
CA GLN A 314 -21.23 -17.21 -2.38
C GLN A 314 -21.71 -15.87 -2.97
N ARG A 315 -20.97 -14.79 -2.78
CA ARG A 315 -21.28 -13.48 -3.41
C ARG A 315 -21.01 -13.45 -4.91
N LEU A 316 -20.19 -14.36 -5.42
CA LEU A 316 -19.86 -14.43 -6.84
C LEU A 316 -20.98 -15.07 -7.65
N THR A 317 -21.25 -14.53 -8.82
CA THR A 317 -22.15 -15.17 -9.80
C THR A 317 -21.56 -16.48 -10.31
N LEU A 318 -22.36 -17.36 -10.88
CA LEU A 318 -21.88 -18.63 -11.47
C LEU A 318 -20.78 -18.40 -12.52
N ALA A 319 -20.92 -17.37 -13.36
CA ALA A 319 -19.94 -17.02 -14.37
C ALA A 319 -18.61 -16.53 -13.74
N GLN A 320 -18.68 -15.76 -12.66
CA GLN A 320 -17.51 -15.30 -11.91
C GLN A 320 -16.80 -16.47 -11.19
N ARG A 321 -17.57 -17.37 -10.55
CA ARG A 321 -17.01 -18.60 -9.93
C ARG A 321 -16.27 -19.46 -10.95
N GLY A 322 -16.89 -19.69 -12.11
CA GLY A 322 -16.25 -20.42 -13.21
C GLY A 322 -14.96 -19.75 -13.69
N ALA A 323 -14.99 -18.43 -13.92
CA ALA A 323 -13.82 -17.67 -14.34
C ALA A 323 -12.71 -17.65 -13.28
N LEU A 324 -13.06 -17.53 -11.98
CA LEU A 324 -12.10 -17.58 -10.87
C LEU A 324 -11.47 -18.98 -10.75
N ARG A 325 -12.26 -20.03 -10.84
CA ARG A 325 -11.77 -21.41 -10.83
C ARG A 325 -10.78 -21.65 -11.97
N ALA A 326 -11.12 -21.23 -13.19
CA ALA A 326 -10.22 -21.33 -14.33
C ALA A 326 -8.93 -20.52 -14.10
N ALA A 327 -9.04 -19.31 -13.52
CA ALA A 327 -7.88 -18.49 -13.21
C ALA A 327 -6.94 -19.14 -12.18
N VAL A 328 -7.49 -19.87 -11.20
CA VAL A 328 -6.68 -20.61 -10.21
C VAL A 328 -5.98 -21.81 -10.86
N LEU A 329 -6.71 -22.62 -11.62
CA LEU A 329 -6.21 -23.92 -12.14
C LEU A 329 -5.33 -23.77 -13.40
N GLU A 330 -5.53 -22.71 -14.18
CA GLU A 330 -4.69 -22.36 -15.36
C GLU A 330 -3.65 -21.27 -15.04
N GLU A 331 -3.40 -21.01 -13.77
CA GLU A 331 -2.45 -19.98 -13.30
C GLU A 331 -2.70 -18.59 -13.95
N GLY A 332 -3.95 -18.29 -14.23
CA GLY A 332 -4.38 -17.02 -14.81
C GLY A 332 -4.04 -16.83 -16.28
N ARG A 333 -3.64 -17.89 -17.00
CA ARG A 333 -3.22 -17.83 -18.40
C ARG A 333 -4.36 -18.24 -19.32
N GLU A 334 -4.37 -17.68 -20.52
CA GLU A 334 -5.20 -18.08 -21.66
C GLU A 334 -6.70 -18.27 -21.37
N LEU A 335 -7.24 -17.57 -20.37
CA LEU A 335 -8.61 -17.74 -19.87
C LEU A 335 -9.70 -17.48 -20.94
N LEU A 336 -9.36 -16.79 -22.00
CA LEU A 336 -10.26 -16.50 -23.13
C LEU A 336 -10.14 -17.51 -24.26
N SER A 337 -9.19 -18.46 -24.20
CA SER A 337 -9.00 -19.48 -25.24
C SER A 337 -10.21 -20.41 -25.36
N GLY A 338 -10.43 -21.00 -26.53
CA GLY A 338 -11.50 -21.97 -26.77
C GLY A 338 -11.39 -23.17 -25.84
N ASP A 339 -10.16 -23.67 -25.66
CA ASP A 339 -9.88 -24.90 -24.89
C ASP A 339 -10.15 -24.70 -23.40
N VAL A 340 -9.69 -23.59 -22.80
CA VAL A 340 -9.96 -23.28 -21.39
C VAL A 340 -11.46 -23.07 -21.16
N ARG A 341 -12.12 -22.31 -22.05
CA ARG A 341 -13.55 -22.08 -21.93
C ARG A 341 -14.37 -23.38 -22.03
N ALA A 342 -13.99 -24.29 -22.92
CA ALA A 342 -14.63 -25.59 -23.04
C ALA A 342 -14.38 -26.46 -21.81
N ARG A 343 -13.13 -26.54 -21.32
CA ARG A 343 -12.73 -27.34 -20.16
C ARG A 343 -13.48 -26.94 -18.89
N TYR A 344 -13.64 -25.65 -18.64
CA TYR A 344 -14.31 -25.13 -17.45
C TYR A 344 -15.77 -24.73 -17.68
N ARG A 345 -16.33 -25.07 -18.86
CA ARG A 345 -17.72 -24.75 -19.24
C ARG A 345 -18.06 -23.26 -19.06
N LEU A 346 -17.10 -22.40 -19.42
CA LEU A 346 -17.30 -20.95 -19.35
C LEU A 346 -18.14 -20.47 -20.53
N GLY A 347 -18.76 -19.32 -20.37
CA GLY A 347 -19.51 -18.67 -21.45
C GLY A 347 -18.63 -18.17 -22.60
N GLY A 348 -19.22 -17.35 -23.48
CA GLY A 348 -18.50 -16.72 -24.58
C GLY A 348 -17.35 -15.80 -24.09
N PRO A 349 -16.41 -15.42 -24.98
CA PRO A 349 -15.24 -14.60 -24.61
C PRO A 349 -15.65 -13.30 -23.89
N SER A 350 -16.72 -12.64 -24.32
CA SER A 350 -17.24 -11.41 -23.70
C SER A 350 -17.73 -11.63 -22.27
N THR A 351 -18.39 -12.75 -22.00
CA THR A 351 -18.88 -13.12 -20.66
C THR A 351 -17.72 -13.40 -19.72
N VAL A 352 -16.70 -14.14 -20.19
CA VAL A 352 -15.50 -14.41 -19.40
C VAL A 352 -14.74 -13.11 -19.11
N GLN A 353 -14.56 -12.26 -20.13
CA GLN A 353 -13.90 -10.97 -19.95
C GLN A 353 -14.64 -10.05 -18.96
N ALA A 354 -15.98 -10.01 -19.02
CA ALA A 354 -16.79 -9.25 -18.08
C ALA A 354 -16.65 -9.80 -16.65
N SER A 355 -16.64 -11.13 -16.48
CA SER A 355 -16.45 -11.77 -15.19
C SER A 355 -15.06 -11.49 -14.61
N LEU A 356 -14.00 -11.61 -15.41
CA LEU A 356 -12.64 -11.28 -14.99
C LEU A 356 -12.51 -9.81 -14.61
N SER A 357 -13.11 -8.91 -15.39
CA SER A 357 -13.11 -7.46 -15.08
C SER A 357 -13.84 -7.14 -13.79
N ALA A 358 -14.94 -7.82 -13.51
CA ALA A 358 -15.67 -7.69 -12.24
C ALA A 358 -14.83 -8.21 -11.06
N LEU A 359 -14.23 -9.39 -11.19
CA LEU A 359 -13.35 -9.95 -10.15
C LEU A 359 -12.13 -9.06 -9.85
N VAL A 360 -11.59 -8.39 -10.87
CA VAL A 360 -10.51 -7.40 -10.66
C VAL A 360 -11.03 -6.14 -9.95
N ARG A 361 -12.19 -5.63 -10.34
CA ARG A 361 -12.80 -4.47 -9.69
C ARG A 361 -13.13 -4.75 -8.22
N ASP A 362 -13.55 -5.98 -7.91
CA ASP A 362 -13.96 -6.41 -6.57
C ASP A 362 -12.75 -6.95 -5.74
N ASP A 363 -11.51 -6.70 -6.20
CA ASP A 363 -10.24 -7.06 -5.53
C ASP A 363 -10.04 -8.58 -5.28
N VAL A 364 -10.74 -9.43 -5.99
CA VAL A 364 -10.58 -10.90 -5.94
C VAL A 364 -9.41 -11.34 -6.83
N LEU A 365 -9.30 -10.74 -8.01
CA LEU A 365 -8.19 -10.93 -8.93
C LEU A 365 -7.39 -9.64 -9.10
N ALA A 366 -6.09 -9.78 -9.39
CA ALA A 366 -5.26 -8.72 -9.90
C ALA A 366 -4.73 -9.09 -11.30
N ARG A 367 -4.37 -8.09 -12.09
CA ARG A 367 -3.76 -8.30 -13.39
C ARG A 367 -2.25 -8.07 -13.31
N GLU A 368 -1.47 -9.11 -13.57
CA GLU A 368 0.00 -9.06 -13.68
C GLU A 368 0.40 -9.29 -15.15
N GLY A 369 0.60 -8.21 -15.89
CA GLY A 369 0.86 -8.28 -17.33
C GLY A 369 -0.34 -8.88 -18.08
N SER A 370 -0.14 -10.05 -18.70
CA SER A 370 -1.18 -10.81 -19.40
C SER A 370 -1.93 -11.83 -18.51
N ARG A 371 -1.51 -12.00 -17.24
CA ARG A 371 -2.04 -13.02 -16.33
C ARG A 371 -3.00 -12.42 -15.32
N TYR A 372 -3.96 -13.24 -14.86
CA TYR A 372 -4.83 -12.93 -13.73
C TYR A 372 -4.39 -13.74 -12.52
N VAL A 373 -4.10 -13.07 -11.40
CA VAL A 373 -3.67 -13.72 -10.15
C VAL A 373 -4.68 -13.45 -9.05
N VAL A 374 -4.93 -14.44 -8.20
CA VAL A 374 -5.78 -14.26 -7.02
C VAL A 374 -5.03 -13.39 -6.01
N VAL A 375 -5.69 -12.34 -5.52
CA VAL A 375 -5.08 -11.37 -4.59
C VAL A 375 -4.74 -11.98 -3.23
N ASP A 376 -5.55 -12.93 -2.77
CA ASP A 376 -5.34 -13.66 -1.51
C ASP A 376 -4.85 -15.07 -1.79
N SER A 377 -3.62 -15.40 -1.38
CA SER A 377 -3.03 -16.72 -1.63
C SER A 377 -3.75 -17.85 -0.87
N LEU A 378 -4.26 -17.59 0.33
CA LEU A 378 -5.06 -18.59 1.06
C LEU A 378 -6.41 -18.82 0.39
N PHE A 379 -7.06 -17.77 -0.11
CA PHE A 379 -8.30 -17.93 -0.88
C PHE A 379 -8.05 -18.69 -2.18
N ARG A 380 -6.90 -18.48 -2.85
CA ARG A 380 -6.49 -19.29 -4.01
C ARG A 380 -6.41 -20.76 -3.65
N GLU A 381 -5.73 -21.11 -2.55
CA GLU A 381 -5.60 -22.51 -2.09
C GLU A 381 -6.95 -23.10 -1.68
N TRP A 382 -7.81 -22.29 -1.06
CA TRP A 382 -9.16 -22.68 -0.72
C TRP A 382 -9.98 -23.02 -1.98
N VAL A 383 -9.99 -22.14 -2.99
CA VAL A 383 -10.67 -22.37 -4.27
C VAL A 383 -10.13 -23.62 -4.98
N ALA A 384 -8.80 -23.81 -4.99
CA ALA A 384 -8.18 -24.98 -5.60
C ALA A 384 -8.66 -26.31 -4.97
N ARG A 385 -8.94 -26.34 -3.65
CA ARG A 385 -9.31 -27.55 -2.89
C ARG A 385 -10.80 -27.79 -2.82
N HIS A 386 -11.65 -26.77 -2.86
CA HIS A 386 -13.09 -26.86 -2.61
C HIS A 386 -13.95 -26.85 -3.89
N THR A 387 -13.36 -26.68 -5.05
CA THR A 387 -14.09 -26.57 -6.32
C THR A 387 -13.87 -27.78 -7.24
N TYR A 388 -14.37 -28.95 -6.83
CA TYR A 388 -14.48 -30.11 -7.71
C TYR A 388 -15.72 -30.06 -8.58
#